data_1f623fd0dc58153173830cc562d7ddff
#
_entry.id   1f623fd0dc58153173830cc562d7ddff
#
_cell.length_a   1.000
_cell.length_b   1.000
_cell.length_c   1.000
_cell.angle_alpha   90.00
_cell.angle_beta   90.00
_cell.angle_gamma   90.00
#
_symmetry.space_group_name_H-M   'P 1'
#
loop_
_entity.id
_entity.type
_entity.pdbx_description
1 polymer ?
#
loop_
_entity_poly.entity_id
_entity_poly.type
_entity_poly.pdbx_seq_one_letter_code
_entity_poly.pdbx_strand_id
1 'polypeptide(L)'
;MKTTGWEVSVEWSDRLSCGLGYHIKGVLSDYQSEITKYSNDARLLGDHYVGEKIGEIWGLVSNGLFQSDEEAASWDQKAIDGGHWSAGDVKFEDLDGDNKVTWGEGTVDKPGDRKILGNSTPRYAYGITAGADYKGFDFEMFWQGIGKRDYFGGWGGAQFWGFTDEWGTQ
;
A
#
# COMPACT_ATOMS: atom_id res chain seq x y z
N MET A 1 -0.21 -11.54 -17.97
CA MET A 1 -0.19 -11.42 -16.49
C MET A 1 -0.06 -12.81 -15.90
N LYS A 2 0.72 -12.97 -14.84
CA LYS A 2 0.89 -14.21 -14.07
C LYS A 2 0.51 -13.94 -12.62
N THR A 3 -0.40 -14.75 -12.08
CA THR A 3 -0.77 -14.68 -10.66
C THR A 3 -0.23 -15.93 -9.96
N THR A 4 0.40 -15.73 -8.83
CA THR A 4 0.88 -16.80 -7.95
C THR A 4 0.34 -16.56 -6.56
N GLY A 5 -0.20 -17.60 -5.94
CA GLY A 5 -0.78 -17.52 -4.61
C GLY A 5 -0.82 -18.85 -3.90
N TRP A 6 -1.21 -18.82 -2.63
CA TRP A 6 -1.41 -19.98 -1.78
C TRP A 6 -2.57 -19.73 -0.82
N GLU A 7 -3.18 -20.79 -0.38
CA GLU A 7 -4.22 -20.77 0.63
C GLU A 7 -4.00 -21.93 1.61
N VAL A 8 -4.21 -21.65 2.89
CA VAL A 8 -4.16 -22.63 3.97
C VAL A 8 -5.47 -22.53 4.76
N SER A 9 -6.09 -23.66 5.01
CA SER A 9 -7.27 -23.79 5.88
C SER A 9 -7.00 -24.85 6.94
N VAL A 10 -7.27 -24.51 8.19
CA VAL A 10 -7.16 -25.42 9.32
C VAL A 10 -8.49 -25.39 10.07
N GLU A 11 -9.03 -26.55 10.36
CA GLU A 11 -10.27 -26.69 11.11
C GLU A 11 -10.08 -27.72 12.22
N TRP A 12 -10.59 -27.39 13.38
CA TRP A 12 -10.65 -28.29 14.53
C TRP A 12 -12.05 -28.26 15.13
N SER A 13 -12.56 -29.42 15.43
CA SER A 13 -13.83 -29.58 16.15
C SER A 13 -13.73 -30.73 17.16
N ASP A 14 -14.36 -30.53 18.30
CA ASP A 14 -14.42 -31.58 19.34
C ASP A 14 -15.66 -31.40 20.21
N ARG A 15 -15.98 -32.43 21.00
CA ARG A 15 -17.07 -32.42 21.96
C ARG A 15 -16.59 -32.91 23.33
N LEU A 16 -16.68 -32.03 24.31
CA LEU A 16 -16.29 -32.34 25.68
C LEU A 16 -17.29 -33.31 26.35
N SER A 17 -16.81 -34.00 27.36
CA SER A 17 -17.64 -34.98 28.13
C SER A 17 -18.86 -34.35 28.82
N CYS A 18 -18.84 -33.04 29.06
CA CYS A 18 -19.98 -32.27 29.59
C CYS A 18 -21.06 -31.99 28.54
N GLY A 19 -20.83 -32.37 27.26
CA GLY A 19 -21.76 -32.18 26.15
C GLY A 19 -21.58 -30.87 25.37
N LEU A 20 -20.60 -30.01 25.74
CA LEU A 20 -20.24 -28.85 24.97
C LEU A 20 -19.51 -29.28 23.70
N GLY A 21 -20.10 -28.98 22.54
CA GLY A 21 -19.43 -29.04 21.25
C GLY A 21 -18.79 -27.71 20.93
N TYR A 22 -17.64 -27.73 20.24
CA TYR A 22 -17.00 -26.52 19.74
C TYR A 22 -16.26 -26.79 18.45
N HIS A 23 -16.11 -25.74 17.64
CA HIS A 23 -15.29 -25.78 16.44
C HIS A 23 -14.58 -24.45 16.24
N ILE A 24 -13.41 -24.51 15.62
CA ILE A 24 -12.66 -23.35 15.17
C ILE A 24 -12.10 -23.64 13.79
N LYS A 25 -12.24 -22.69 12.88
CA LYS A 25 -11.68 -22.74 11.53
C LYS A 25 -10.90 -21.48 11.24
N GLY A 26 -9.66 -21.62 10.79
CA GLY A 26 -8.83 -20.56 10.31
C GLY A 26 -8.53 -20.73 8.82
N VAL A 27 -8.63 -19.64 8.06
CA VAL A 27 -8.22 -19.57 6.65
C VAL A 27 -7.25 -18.42 6.50
N LEU A 28 -6.16 -18.65 5.77
CA LEU A 28 -5.18 -17.64 5.42
C LEU A 28 -4.80 -17.83 3.97
N SER A 29 -4.85 -16.75 3.19
CA SER A 29 -4.48 -16.77 1.77
C SER A 29 -3.66 -15.55 1.40
N ASP A 30 -2.85 -15.71 0.37
CA ASP A 30 -2.08 -14.63 -0.22
C ASP A 30 -1.88 -14.86 -1.71
N TYR A 31 -1.86 -13.78 -2.49
CA TYR A 31 -1.54 -13.85 -3.91
C TYR A 31 -0.83 -12.59 -4.38
N GLN A 32 -0.10 -12.72 -5.48
CA GLN A 32 0.54 -11.61 -6.17
C GLN A 32 0.41 -11.80 -7.68
N SER A 33 0.08 -10.72 -8.37
CA SER A 33 -0.05 -10.67 -9.82
C SER A 33 1.05 -9.81 -10.42
N GLU A 34 1.73 -10.35 -11.43
CA GLU A 34 2.81 -9.69 -12.17
C GLU A 34 2.45 -9.58 -13.65
N ILE A 35 2.78 -8.46 -14.26
CA ILE A 35 2.59 -8.22 -15.69
C ILE A 35 3.72 -8.87 -16.46
N THR A 36 3.39 -9.88 -17.24
CA THR A 36 4.38 -10.64 -18.03
C THR A 36 4.49 -10.18 -19.48
N LYS A 37 3.49 -9.44 -19.98
CA LYS A 37 3.50 -8.86 -21.32
C LYS A 37 2.60 -7.63 -21.36
N TYR A 38 3.15 -6.53 -21.82
CA TYR A 38 2.45 -5.26 -22.03
C TYR A 38 3.19 -4.41 -23.07
N SER A 39 2.49 -3.55 -23.81
CA SER A 39 3.06 -2.69 -24.84
C SER A 39 3.50 -1.35 -24.27
N ASN A 40 4.60 -1.38 -23.50
CA ASN A 40 5.28 -0.22 -22.92
C ASN A 40 6.78 -0.52 -22.90
N ASP A 41 7.40 -0.45 -24.06
CA ASP A 41 8.81 -0.82 -24.25
C ASP A 41 9.76 0.12 -23.48
N ALA A 42 9.38 1.38 -23.31
CA ALA A 42 10.12 2.37 -22.52
C ALA A 42 9.92 2.19 -20.99
N ARG A 43 9.04 1.28 -20.58
CA ARG A 43 8.70 1.05 -19.17
C ARG A 43 8.33 2.34 -18.41
N LEU A 44 7.46 3.17 -19.03
CA LEU A 44 6.96 4.40 -18.43
C LEU A 44 6.17 4.10 -17.15
N LEU A 45 6.43 4.82 -16.07
CA LEU A 45 5.77 4.69 -14.78
C LEU A 45 4.32 5.18 -14.75
N GLY A 46 3.91 5.93 -15.77
CA GLY A 46 2.53 6.40 -15.94
C GLY A 46 1.58 5.36 -16.53
N ASP A 47 2.08 4.19 -16.90
CA ASP A 47 1.32 3.08 -17.48
C ASP A 47 1.90 1.75 -16.96
N HIS A 48 1.19 0.65 -17.24
CA HIS A 48 1.67 -0.67 -16.87
C HIS A 48 2.95 -1.05 -17.62
N TYR A 49 3.82 -1.80 -16.97
CA TYR A 49 5.08 -2.28 -17.55
C TYR A 49 5.35 -3.76 -17.23
N VAL A 50 6.16 -4.39 -18.03
CA VAL A 50 6.56 -5.79 -17.80
C VAL A 50 7.42 -5.89 -16.54
N GLY A 51 7.04 -6.79 -15.63
CA GLY A 51 7.63 -6.98 -14.32
C GLY A 51 6.92 -6.22 -13.20
N GLU A 52 5.96 -5.36 -13.52
CA GLU A 52 5.14 -4.67 -12.51
C GLU A 52 4.33 -5.67 -11.71
N LYS A 53 4.34 -5.52 -10.40
CA LYS A 53 3.38 -6.18 -9.50
C LYS A 53 2.17 -5.29 -9.36
N ILE A 54 1.01 -5.81 -9.75
CA ILE A 54 -0.24 -5.05 -9.71
C ILE A 54 -0.42 -4.39 -8.34
N GLY A 55 -0.69 -3.09 -8.37
CA GLY A 55 -0.91 -2.26 -7.18
C GLY A 55 0.34 -1.59 -6.62
N GLU A 56 1.49 -1.64 -7.30
CA GLU A 56 2.69 -0.88 -6.91
C GLU A 56 2.39 0.61 -6.79
N ILE A 57 2.91 1.20 -5.72
CA ILE A 57 2.80 2.64 -5.45
C ILE A 57 4.20 3.22 -5.52
N TRP A 58 4.44 4.00 -6.58
CA TRP A 58 5.68 4.74 -6.76
C TRP A 58 5.58 6.13 -6.15
N GLY A 59 6.62 6.59 -5.48
CA GLY A 59 6.64 7.92 -4.91
C GLY A 59 8.00 8.33 -4.39
N LEU A 60 8.11 9.61 -4.00
CA LEU A 60 9.25 10.18 -3.32
C LEU A 60 9.26 9.78 -1.85
N VAL A 61 10.43 9.69 -1.26
CA VAL A 61 10.59 9.35 0.17
C VAL A 61 10.76 10.63 0.97
N SER A 62 9.95 10.79 2.01
CA SER A 62 10.11 11.91 2.94
C SER A 62 11.29 11.67 3.88
N ASN A 63 12.16 12.65 4.01
CA ASN A 63 13.23 12.74 5.00
C ASN A 63 12.92 13.78 6.11
N GLY A 64 11.66 13.87 6.48
CA GLY A 64 11.17 14.83 7.47
C GLY A 64 10.75 16.18 6.86
N LEU A 65 10.87 17.23 7.67
CA LEU A 65 10.48 18.59 7.28
C LEU A 65 11.70 19.51 7.32
N PHE A 66 11.75 20.50 6.45
CA PHE A 66 12.74 21.56 6.54
C PHE A 66 12.63 22.31 7.88
N GLN A 67 13.77 22.50 8.52
CA GLN A 67 13.83 23.15 9.84
C GLN A 67 13.99 24.68 9.73
N SER A 68 14.46 25.18 8.58
CA SER A 68 14.59 26.61 8.30
C SER A 68 14.48 26.89 6.79
N ASP A 69 14.27 28.16 6.44
CA ASP A 69 14.22 28.61 5.06
C ASP A 69 15.60 28.53 4.39
N GLU A 70 16.68 28.67 5.16
CA GLU A 70 18.05 28.49 4.68
C GLU A 70 18.31 27.04 4.28
N GLU A 71 17.82 26.09 5.07
CA GLU A 71 17.89 24.65 4.73
C GLU A 71 17.10 24.39 3.45
N ALA A 72 15.86 24.86 3.35
CA ALA A 72 15.04 24.71 2.16
C ALA A 72 15.67 25.33 0.90
N ALA A 73 16.29 26.49 1.03
CA ALA A 73 16.99 27.16 -0.07
C ALA A 73 18.26 26.40 -0.52
N SER A 74 18.90 25.67 0.39
CA SER A 74 20.12 24.91 0.12
C SER A 74 19.88 23.51 -0.47
N TRP A 75 18.66 22.99 -0.33
CA TRP A 75 18.27 21.67 -0.82
C TRP A 75 17.59 21.77 -2.18
N ASP A 76 18.15 21.11 -3.20
CA ASP A 76 17.62 21.23 -4.56
C ASP A 76 16.51 20.21 -4.84
N GLN A 77 15.27 20.54 -4.49
CA GLN A 77 14.06 19.82 -4.91
C GLN A 77 13.11 20.70 -5.74
N LYS A 78 13.68 21.62 -6.52
CA LYS A 78 12.92 22.58 -7.34
C LYS A 78 12.11 21.94 -8.45
N ALA A 79 12.50 20.77 -8.91
CA ALA A 79 11.76 20.01 -9.92
C ALA A 79 10.44 19.42 -9.38
N ILE A 80 10.25 19.45 -8.05
CA ILE A 80 9.07 18.95 -7.41
C ILE A 80 8.13 20.12 -7.13
N ASP A 81 6.89 19.98 -7.54
CA ASP A 81 5.74 20.84 -7.21
C ASP A 81 5.97 22.37 -7.31
N GLY A 82 6.66 22.79 -8.39
CA GLY A 82 6.87 24.20 -8.70
C GLY A 82 8.02 24.89 -7.97
N GLY A 83 8.72 24.19 -7.08
CA GLY A 83 10.02 24.62 -6.54
C GLY A 83 10.01 25.69 -5.46
N HIS A 84 8.90 25.92 -4.80
CA HIS A 84 8.79 26.86 -3.68
C HIS A 84 8.71 26.09 -2.35
N TRP A 85 9.81 26.07 -1.64
CA TRP A 85 9.97 25.34 -0.40
C TRP A 85 10.44 26.25 0.73
N SER A 86 9.89 26.04 1.93
CA SER A 86 10.17 26.82 3.12
C SER A 86 10.22 25.93 4.38
N ALA A 87 10.57 26.52 5.50
CA ALA A 87 10.53 25.83 6.79
C ALA A 87 9.14 25.22 7.04
N GLY A 88 9.10 23.95 7.44
CA GLY A 88 7.87 23.19 7.68
C GLY A 88 7.36 22.39 6.48
N ASP A 89 7.87 22.63 5.28
CA ASP A 89 7.55 21.81 4.11
C ASP A 89 8.29 20.47 4.14
N VAL A 90 7.77 19.48 3.38
CA VAL A 90 8.37 18.15 3.30
C VAL A 90 9.70 18.19 2.56
N LYS A 91 10.74 17.65 3.19
CA LYS A 91 12.03 17.37 2.58
C LYS A 91 12.05 15.96 2.02
N PHE A 92 12.34 15.82 0.74
CA PHE A 92 12.46 14.51 0.09
C PHE A 92 13.92 14.02 0.05
N GLU A 93 14.11 12.71 0.04
CA GLU A 93 15.42 12.07 -0.12
C GLU A 93 15.90 12.19 -1.58
N ASP A 94 17.17 12.46 -1.76
CA ASP A 94 17.92 12.25 -2.98
C ASP A 94 18.36 10.77 -2.98
N LEU A 95 17.73 9.96 -3.83
CA LEU A 95 17.94 8.52 -3.86
C LEU A 95 19.03 8.09 -4.84
N ASP A 96 19.32 8.89 -5.86
CA ASP A 96 20.34 8.57 -6.85
C ASP A 96 21.70 9.26 -6.57
N GLY A 97 21.74 10.21 -5.63
CA GLY A 97 22.95 10.84 -5.12
C GLY A 97 23.50 11.96 -6.01
N ASP A 98 22.67 12.55 -6.84
CA ASP A 98 23.06 13.64 -7.75
C ASP A 98 22.95 15.03 -7.11
N ASN A 99 22.57 15.11 -5.83
CA ASN A 99 22.29 16.30 -5.03
C ASN A 99 21.08 17.13 -5.52
N LYS A 100 20.13 16.48 -6.16
CA LYS A 100 18.86 17.06 -6.56
C LYS A 100 17.74 16.06 -6.33
N VAL A 101 16.53 16.53 -6.08
CA VAL A 101 15.36 15.68 -6.03
C VAL A 101 14.53 15.90 -7.29
N THR A 102 14.37 14.85 -8.09
CA THR A 102 13.72 14.91 -9.39
C THR A 102 12.74 13.77 -9.65
N TRP A 103 11.85 13.98 -10.62
CA TRP A 103 10.97 12.92 -11.12
C TRP A 103 11.69 11.97 -12.11
N GLY A 104 12.97 12.25 -12.45
CA GLY A 104 13.73 11.53 -13.45
C GLY A 104 13.07 11.58 -14.84
N GLU A 105 13.30 10.53 -15.64
CA GLU A 105 12.70 10.42 -16.97
C GLU A 105 11.30 9.76 -16.95
N GLY A 106 10.78 9.43 -15.79
CA GLY A 106 9.46 8.80 -15.65
C GLY A 106 9.43 7.34 -16.05
N THR A 107 10.57 6.67 -16.14
CA THR A 107 10.69 5.24 -16.47
C THR A 107 11.15 4.45 -15.27
N VAL A 108 10.94 3.13 -15.30
CA VAL A 108 11.44 2.21 -14.26
C VAL A 108 12.98 2.24 -14.17
N ASP A 109 13.66 2.42 -15.31
CA ASP A 109 15.13 2.40 -15.38
C ASP A 109 15.76 3.74 -14.97
N LYS A 110 14.99 4.82 -15.05
CA LYS A 110 15.38 6.18 -14.63
C LYS A 110 14.24 6.87 -13.88
N PRO A 111 13.90 6.39 -12.69
CA PRO A 111 12.78 6.90 -11.92
C PRO A 111 13.05 8.24 -11.23
N GLY A 112 14.31 8.75 -11.29
CA GLY A 112 14.77 9.81 -10.42
C GLY A 112 14.75 9.36 -8.97
N ASP A 113 14.28 10.22 -8.07
CA ASP A 113 14.24 9.92 -6.64
C ASP A 113 12.99 9.17 -6.19
N ARG A 114 12.32 8.50 -7.13
CA ARG A 114 11.18 7.66 -6.81
C ARG A 114 11.59 6.22 -6.59
N LYS A 115 10.90 5.58 -5.66
CA LYS A 115 10.95 4.12 -5.46
C LYS A 115 9.55 3.56 -5.19
N ILE A 116 9.42 2.25 -5.20
CA ILE A 116 8.19 1.57 -4.78
C ILE A 116 8.06 1.75 -3.27
N LEU A 117 7.07 2.51 -2.83
CA LEU A 117 6.76 2.79 -1.43
C LEU A 117 5.88 1.72 -0.80
N GLY A 118 5.05 1.08 -1.62
CA GLY A 118 4.11 0.09 -1.14
C GLY A 118 3.34 -0.59 -2.26
N ASN A 119 2.30 -1.34 -1.86
CA ASN A 119 1.41 -2.00 -2.80
C ASN A 119 -0.04 -1.97 -2.28
N SER A 120 -0.96 -1.53 -3.12
CA SER A 120 -2.38 -1.41 -2.78
C SER A 120 -3.15 -2.73 -2.86
N THR A 121 -2.55 -3.80 -3.38
CA THR A 121 -3.16 -5.13 -3.39
C THR A 121 -3.24 -5.69 -1.97
N PRO A 122 -4.42 -6.15 -1.53
CA PRO A 122 -4.55 -6.80 -0.23
C PRO A 122 -3.67 -8.06 -0.15
N ARG A 123 -2.92 -8.19 0.95
CA ARG A 123 -2.06 -9.33 1.23
C ARG A 123 -2.46 -9.98 2.55
N TYR A 124 -2.28 -11.29 2.63
CA TYR A 124 -2.56 -12.09 3.82
C TYR A 124 -4.02 -11.91 4.27
N ALA A 125 -4.96 -12.19 3.35
CA ALA A 125 -6.37 -12.23 3.69
C ALA A 125 -6.64 -13.42 4.62
N TYR A 126 -7.33 -13.17 5.73
CA TYR A 126 -7.62 -14.20 6.72
C TYR A 126 -9.08 -14.19 7.15
N GLY A 127 -9.55 -15.37 7.53
CA GLY A 127 -10.85 -15.56 8.16
C GLY A 127 -10.73 -16.52 9.34
N ILE A 128 -11.47 -16.23 10.41
CA ILE A 128 -11.56 -17.10 11.59
C ILE A 128 -13.02 -17.29 11.91
N THR A 129 -13.46 -18.54 11.93
CA THR A 129 -14.77 -18.93 12.42
C THR A 129 -14.61 -19.68 13.73
N ALA A 130 -15.37 -19.35 14.75
CA ALA A 130 -15.43 -20.09 15.99
C ALA A 130 -16.88 -20.26 16.43
N GLY A 131 -17.25 -21.48 16.80
CA GLY A 131 -18.60 -21.78 17.25
C GLY A 131 -18.63 -22.80 18.36
N ALA A 132 -19.75 -22.84 19.08
CA ALA A 132 -20.00 -23.77 20.13
C ALA A 132 -21.50 -24.10 20.23
N ASP A 133 -21.82 -25.33 20.60
CA ASP A 133 -23.17 -25.77 20.90
C ASP A 133 -23.25 -26.41 22.32
N TYR A 134 -24.29 -26.04 23.05
CA TYR A 134 -24.51 -26.60 24.36
C TYR A 134 -26.01 -26.61 24.76
N LYS A 135 -26.57 -27.75 25.07
CA LYS A 135 -27.94 -27.93 25.58
C LYS A 135 -29.02 -27.21 24.76
N GLY A 136 -28.90 -27.21 23.43
CA GLY A 136 -29.85 -26.59 22.51
C GLY A 136 -29.60 -25.11 22.22
N PHE A 137 -28.52 -24.52 22.72
CA PHE A 137 -28.02 -23.23 22.34
C PHE A 137 -26.85 -23.38 21.40
N ASP A 138 -26.87 -22.63 20.31
CA ASP A 138 -25.78 -22.51 19.31
C ASP A 138 -25.26 -21.11 19.29
N PHE A 139 -23.92 -20.97 19.19
CA PHE A 139 -23.24 -19.72 19.04
C PHE A 139 -22.18 -19.83 17.93
N GLU A 140 -22.15 -18.88 17.02
CA GLU A 140 -21.11 -18.78 16.00
C GLU A 140 -20.68 -17.33 15.83
N MET A 141 -19.40 -17.14 15.63
CA MET A 141 -18.84 -15.85 15.25
C MET A 141 -17.80 -16.01 14.15
N PHE A 142 -17.74 -14.99 13.29
CA PHE A 142 -16.81 -14.93 12.17
C PHE A 142 -16.07 -13.59 12.15
N TRP A 143 -14.76 -13.67 11.99
CA TRP A 143 -13.89 -12.52 11.74
C TRP A 143 -13.19 -12.69 10.42
N GLN A 144 -13.01 -11.57 9.71
CA GLN A 144 -12.17 -11.51 8.53
C GLN A 144 -11.33 -10.24 8.54
N GLY A 145 -10.18 -10.31 7.87
CA GLY A 145 -9.31 -9.16 7.76
C GLY A 145 -8.23 -9.36 6.72
N ILE A 146 -7.42 -8.32 6.60
CA ILE A 146 -6.29 -8.24 5.67
C ILE A 146 -5.06 -7.90 6.51
N GLY A 147 -3.99 -8.69 6.38
CA GLY A 147 -2.77 -8.50 7.17
C GLY A 147 -1.94 -7.32 6.72
N LYS A 148 -1.95 -7.01 5.40
CA LYS A 148 -1.22 -5.87 4.84
C LYS A 148 -1.93 -5.31 3.61
N ARG A 149 -2.03 -3.99 3.55
CA ARG A 149 -2.42 -3.22 2.39
C ARG A 149 -1.90 -1.80 2.54
N ASP A 150 -1.21 -1.29 1.54
CA ASP A 150 -0.81 0.11 1.51
C ASP A 150 -1.90 0.92 0.81
N TYR A 151 -2.11 2.14 1.23
CA TYR A 151 -3.09 3.04 0.64
C TYR A 151 -2.42 4.36 0.28
N PHE A 152 -2.63 4.79 -0.94
CA PHE A 152 -2.23 6.11 -1.42
C PHE A 152 -3.48 6.95 -1.65
N GLY A 153 -3.60 8.07 -0.93
CA GLY A 153 -4.77 8.95 -0.95
C GLY A 153 -4.98 9.71 -2.26
N GLY A 154 -4.10 9.52 -3.24
CA GLY A 154 -4.16 10.24 -4.52
C GLY A 154 -3.64 11.67 -4.45
N TRP A 155 -3.69 12.36 -5.59
CA TRP A 155 -3.20 13.73 -5.74
C TRP A 155 -4.17 14.81 -5.25
N GLY A 156 -5.36 14.44 -4.84
CA GLY A 156 -6.35 15.38 -4.33
C GLY A 156 -6.48 15.32 -2.82
N GLY A 157 -6.31 16.42 -2.12
CA GLY A 157 -6.56 16.53 -0.68
C GLY A 157 -7.94 16.04 -0.25
N ALA A 158 -8.92 16.03 -1.17
CA ALA A 158 -10.29 15.60 -0.96
C ALA A 158 -10.44 14.15 -0.44
N GLN A 159 -9.55 13.25 -0.80
CA GLN A 159 -9.61 11.86 -0.32
C GLN A 159 -9.11 11.70 1.12
N PHE A 160 -8.24 12.59 1.59
CA PHE A 160 -7.70 12.57 2.94
C PHE A 160 -8.36 13.62 3.84
N TRP A 161 -8.62 14.80 3.28
CA TRP A 161 -9.14 15.97 3.97
C TRP A 161 -10.58 16.31 3.57
N GLY A 162 -11.43 15.41 3.32
CA GLY A 162 -12.79 15.44 2.76
C GLY A 162 -13.61 16.75 2.78
N PHE A 163 -13.10 17.82 3.39
CA PHE A 163 -13.76 19.12 3.50
C PHE A 163 -12.90 20.31 3.00
N THR A 164 -11.73 20.04 2.45
CA THR A 164 -10.75 21.08 2.09
C THR A 164 -10.18 20.88 0.69
N ASP A 165 -11.01 20.47 -0.28
CA ASP A 165 -10.57 20.56 -1.66
C ASP A 165 -10.56 22.03 -2.13
N GLU A 166 -9.63 22.36 -3.01
CA GLU A 166 -9.49 23.71 -3.58
C GLU A 166 -10.75 24.18 -4.33
N TRP A 167 -11.69 23.29 -4.59
CA TRP A 167 -12.94 23.55 -5.29
C TRP A 167 -14.10 23.84 -4.34
N GLY A 168 -13.87 23.88 -3.04
CA GLY A 168 -14.86 24.30 -2.07
C GLY A 168 -16.13 23.47 -2.07
N THR A 169 -16.07 22.21 -2.47
CA THR A 169 -17.20 21.27 -2.29
C THR A 169 -17.34 20.99 -0.81
N GLN A 170 -18.27 21.69 -0.22
CA GLN A 170 -18.73 21.53 1.15
C GLN A 170 -19.72 20.38 1.25
#